data_192c2ccd0ae33ad234213d662c232337
#
_entry.id   192c2ccd0ae33ad234213d662c232337
#
_cell.length_a   1.000
_cell.length_b   1.000
_cell.length_c   1.000
_cell.angle_alpha   90.00
_cell.angle_beta   90.00
_cell.angle_gamma   90.00
#
_symmetry.space_group_name_H-M   'P 1'
#
loop_
_entity.id
_entity.type
_entity.pdbx_description
1 polymer ?
#
loop_
_entity_poly.entity_id
_entity_poly.type
_entity_poly.pdbx_seq_one_letter_code
_entity_poly.pdbx_strand_id
1 'polypeptide(L)'
;MKKFYSWYKKHITAAIFTGLILGIITGLFLANRFEPVLAITSLIGSIYMNALNMMIFPLVFCSIIMGISSIGNARTTGKITAGAMIFFLCTTALASLAGLIIPRLIHLGEGVKFEMATSDIQATEMTSILDTIKNLIPSNPVAAFANGNMLQVLVFAVIVGFTLIPSAKIGRAHV
;
A
#
# COMPACT_ATOMS: atom_id res chain seq x y z
N MET A 1 -4.19 31.28 18.33
CA MET A 1 -4.38 30.19 17.34
C MET A 1 -3.49 30.31 16.10
N LYS A 2 -3.35 31.48 15.44
CA LYS A 2 -2.52 31.65 14.22
C LYS A 2 -1.01 31.35 14.40
N LYS A 3 -0.41 31.71 15.56
CA LYS A 3 1.01 31.42 15.87
C LYS A 3 1.30 29.93 16.04
N PHE A 4 0.36 29.18 16.67
CA PHE A 4 0.47 27.73 16.86
C PHE A 4 0.39 27.00 15.52
N TYR A 5 -0.51 27.42 14.63
CA TYR A 5 -0.67 26.85 13.29
C TYR A 5 0.54 27.10 12.38
N SER A 6 1.15 28.27 12.47
CA SER A 6 2.37 28.62 11.74
C SER A 6 3.58 27.79 12.23
N TRP A 7 3.74 27.63 13.55
CA TRP A 7 4.77 26.79 14.14
C TRP A 7 4.60 25.32 13.77
N TYR A 8 3.36 24.80 13.80
CA TYR A 8 3.02 23.43 13.42
C TYR A 8 3.39 23.14 11.96
N LYS A 9 3.06 24.02 11.02
CA LYS A 9 3.46 23.87 9.61
C LYS A 9 4.98 23.81 9.41
N LYS A 10 5.74 24.54 10.20
CA LYS A 10 7.21 24.57 10.09
C LYS A 10 7.87 23.30 10.65
N HIS A 11 7.22 22.62 11.60
CA HIS A 11 7.75 21.46 12.30
C HIS A 11 6.86 20.22 12.23
N ILE A 12 6.15 20.06 11.10
CA ILE A 12 5.19 18.96 10.94
C ILE A 12 5.83 17.59 11.11
N THR A 13 7.06 17.42 10.62
CA THR A 13 7.83 16.18 10.76
C THR A 13 8.12 15.88 12.24
N ALA A 14 8.58 16.89 12.99
CA ALA A 14 8.83 16.74 14.43
C ALA A 14 7.55 16.43 15.20
N ALA A 15 6.42 17.04 14.84
CA ALA A 15 5.13 16.77 15.45
C ALA A 15 4.66 15.33 15.20
N ILE A 16 4.91 14.78 14.01
CA ILE A 16 4.60 13.38 13.68
C ILE A 16 5.46 12.43 14.52
N PHE A 17 6.76 12.66 14.60
CA PHE A 17 7.66 11.83 15.42
C PHE A 17 7.35 11.90 16.92
N THR A 18 7.05 13.08 17.44
CA THR A 18 6.65 13.23 18.85
C THR A 18 5.32 12.52 19.12
N GLY A 19 4.35 12.62 18.21
CA GLY A 19 3.09 11.87 18.30
C GLY A 19 3.29 10.36 18.29
N LEU A 20 4.17 9.86 17.42
CA LEU A 20 4.51 8.45 17.34
C LEU A 20 5.16 7.94 18.65
N ILE A 21 6.15 8.65 19.16
CA ILE A 21 6.83 8.29 20.42
C ILE A 21 5.85 8.30 21.60
N LEU A 22 5.02 9.35 21.71
CA LEU A 22 3.99 9.41 22.73
C LEU A 22 2.98 8.28 22.59
N GLY A 23 2.57 7.93 21.38
CA GLY A 23 1.68 6.80 21.10
C GLY A 23 2.27 5.46 21.55
N ILE A 24 3.54 5.23 21.27
CA ILE A 24 4.25 4.00 21.72
C ILE A 24 4.34 3.96 23.26
N ILE A 25 4.76 5.05 23.88
CA ILE A 25 4.89 5.13 25.34
C ILE A 25 3.53 4.90 26.02
N THR A 26 2.50 5.60 25.58
CA THR A 26 1.15 5.44 26.13
C THR A 26 0.61 4.03 25.88
N GLY A 27 0.84 3.45 24.71
CA GLY A 27 0.45 2.07 24.40
C GLY A 27 1.11 1.06 25.33
N LEU A 28 2.41 1.15 25.54
CA LEU A 28 3.14 0.23 26.43
C LEU A 28 2.73 0.36 27.89
N PHE A 29 2.48 1.58 28.39
CA PHE A 29 2.15 1.80 29.79
C PHE A 29 0.67 1.59 30.11
N LEU A 30 -0.25 1.91 29.18
CA LEU A 30 -1.69 1.81 29.41
C LEU A 30 -2.29 0.48 28.95
N ALA A 31 -1.66 -0.22 28.00
CA ALA A 31 -2.17 -1.49 27.48
C ALA A 31 -2.45 -2.54 28.56
N ASN A 32 -1.63 -2.57 29.61
CA ASN A 32 -1.75 -3.55 30.69
C ASN A 32 -2.60 -3.09 31.88
N ARG A 33 -3.12 -1.85 31.89
CA ARG A 33 -3.78 -1.29 33.09
C ARG A 33 -5.22 -0.83 32.89
N PHE A 34 -5.62 -0.51 31.68
CA PHE A 34 -6.94 0.08 31.42
C PHE A 34 -7.55 -0.42 30.12
N GLU A 35 -8.32 -1.52 30.17
CA GLU A 35 -9.07 -2.06 29.01
C GLU A 35 -9.93 -1.02 28.27
N PRO A 36 -10.67 -0.09 28.93
CA PRO A 36 -11.48 0.88 28.21
C PRO A 36 -10.67 1.87 27.39
N VAL A 37 -9.45 2.20 27.79
CA VAL A 37 -8.57 3.09 27.01
C VAL A 37 -8.07 2.39 25.74
N LEU A 38 -7.78 1.11 25.80
CA LEU A 38 -7.43 0.28 24.65
C LEU A 38 -8.59 0.24 23.64
N ALA A 39 -9.82 0.03 24.11
CA ALA A 39 -11.00 -0.01 23.25
C ALA A 39 -11.22 1.31 22.50
N ILE A 40 -11.10 2.45 23.19
CA ILE A 40 -11.22 3.78 22.57
C ILE A 40 -10.09 4.04 21.58
N THR A 41 -8.86 3.70 21.93
CA THR A 41 -7.69 3.90 21.05
C THR A 41 -7.79 3.03 19.80
N SER A 42 -8.21 1.78 19.94
CA SER A 42 -8.42 0.87 18.80
C SER A 42 -9.56 1.34 17.90
N LEU A 43 -10.64 1.88 18.49
CA LEU A 43 -11.74 2.48 17.73
C LEU A 43 -11.27 3.66 16.88
N ILE A 44 -10.53 4.58 17.47
CA ILE A 44 -9.97 5.76 16.77
C ILE A 44 -9.01 5.30 15.67
N GLY A 45 -8.14 4.34 15.96
CA GLY A 45 -7.22 3.75 14.99
C GLY A 45 -7.96 3.10 13.81
N SER A 46 -9.00 2.33 14.08
CA SER A 46 -9.82 1.67 13.06
C SER A 46 -10.57 2.68 12.18
N ILE A 47 -11.15 3.73 12.78
CA ILE A 47 -11.81 4.81 12.02
C ILE A 47 -10.80 5.51 11.11
N TYR A 48 -9.62 5.82 11.63
CA TYR A 48 -8.54 6.45 10.85
C TYR A 48 -8.09 5.57 9.67
N MET A 49 -7.85 4.28 9.91
CA MET A 49 -7.46 3.33 8.87
C MET A 49 -8.56 3.16 7.82
N ASN A 50 -9.81 3.08 8.23
CA ASN A 50 -10.95 3.00 7.31
C ASN A 50 -11.07 4.27 6.45
N ALA A 51 -10.88 5.46 7.06
CA ALA A 51 -10.88 6.71 6.32
C ALA A 51 -9.74 6.79 5.29
N LEU A 52 -8.53 6.33 5.65
CA LEU A 52 -7.41 6.24 4.71
C LEU A 52 -7.72 5.29 3.55
N ASN A 53 -8.20 4.08 3.84
CA ASN A 53 -8.55 3.10 2.83
C ASN A 53 -9.63 3.62 1.88
N MET A 54 -10.64 4.32 2.40
CA MET A 54 -11.68 4.94 1.58
C MET A 54 -11.11 5.93 0.54
N MET A 55 -10.01 6.63 0.89
CA MET A 55 -9.38 7.61 -0.01
C MET A 55 -8.36 6.96 -0.98
N ILE A 56 -7.64 5.94 -0.52
CA ILE A 56 -6.54 5.33 -1.28
C ILE A 56 -7.05 4.70 -2.58
N PHE A 57 -8.12 3.91 -2.53
CA PHE A 57 -8.60 3.19 -3.70
C PHE A 57 -9.01 4.10 -4.86
N PRO A 58 -9.89 5.11 -4.68
CA PRO A 58 -10.24 6.04 -5.75
C PRO A 58 -9.04 6.85 -6.24
N LEU A 59 -8.17 7.29 -5.34
CA LEU A 59 -7.00 8.11 -5.68
C LEU A 59 -6.02 7.34 -6.55
N VAL A 60 -5.69 6.10 -6.18
CA VAL A 60 -4.79 5.25 -6.96
C VAL A 60 -5.41 4.90 -8.31
N PHE A 61 -6.69 4.54 -8.34
CA PHE A 61 -7.43 4.25 -9.55
C PHE A 61 -7.36 5.42 -10.55
N CYS A 62 -7.76 6.62 -10.12
CA CYS A 62 -7.73 7.80 -10.97
C CYS A 62 -6.31 8.18 -11.40
N SER A 63 -5.32 8.05 -10.50
CA SER A 63 -3.93 8.36 -10.78
C SER A 63 -3.36 7.47 -11.89
N ILE A 64 -3.65 6.17 -11.87
CA ILE A 64 -3.22 5.22 -12.90
C ILE A 64 -3.88 5.51 -14.23
N ILE A 65 -5.19 5.74 -14.24
CA ILE A 65 -5.92 6.09 -15.47
C ILE A 65 -5.33 7.36 -16.08
N MET A 66 -5.12 8.40 -15.29
CA MET A 66 -4.51 9.66 -15.75
C MET A 66 -3.09 9.44 -16.26
N GLY A 67 -2.29 8.63 -15.55
CA GLY A 67 -0.94 8.27 -15.96
C GLY A 67 -0.93 7.61 -17.33
N ILE A 68 -1.75 6.59 -17.55
CA ILE A 68 -1.82 5.84 -18.80
C ILE A 68 -2.40 6.69 -19.93
N SER A 69 -3.49 7.41 -19.69
CA SER A 69 -4.14 8.24 -20.71
C SER A 69 -3.32 9.44 -21.16
N SER A 70 -2.39 9.91 -20.33
CA SER A 70 -1.47 11.02 -20.67
C SER A 70 -0.37 10.63 -21.67
N ILE A 71 -0.21 9.33 -21.94
CA ILE A 71 0.81 8.78 -22.81
C ILE A 71 0.51 9.13 -24.27
N GLY A 72 1.13 10.19 -24.77
CA GLY A 72 0.97 10.65 -26.16
C GLY A 72 1.68 9.79 -27.20
N ASN A 73 2.72 9.04 -26.84
CA ASN A 73 3.59 8.30 -27.77
C ASN A 73 3.96 6.92 -27.20
N ALA A 74 3.23 5.88 -27.67
CA ALA A 74 3.35 4.51 -27.17
C ALA A 74 4.79 3.94 -27.22
N ARG A 75 5.58 4.36 -28.20
CA ARG A 75 6.94 3.83 -28.41
C ARG A 75 7.95 4.37 -27.38
N THR A 76 7.86 5.64 -27.03
CA THR A 76 8.75 6.25 -26.02
C THR A 76 8.39 5.76 -24.64
N THR A 77 7.10 5.65 -24.35
CA THR A 77 6.60 5.14 -23.07
C THR A 77 6.93 3.68 -22.88
N GLY A 78 6.84 2.84 -23.91
CA GLY A 78 7.23 1.43 -23.81
C GLY A 78 8.67 1.26 -23.34
N LYS A 79 9.61 2.08 -23.82
CA LYS A 79 11.00 2.05 -23.39
C LYS A 79 11.17 2.48 -21.90
N ILE A 80 10.48 3.54 -21.50
CA ILE A 80 10.54 4.04 -20.11
C ILE A 80 9.92 3.01 -19.16
N THR A 81 8.77 2.46 -19.52
CA THR A 81 8.08 1.44 -18.71
C THR A 81 8.92 0.17 -18.58
N ALA A 82 9.51 -0.32 -19.70
CA ALA A 82 10.39 -1.49 -19.65
C ALA A 82 11.62 -1.23 -18.78
N GLY A 83 12.25 -0.08 -18.90
CA GLY A 83 13.39 0.32 -18.04
C GLY A 83 13.01 0.38 -16.56
N ALA A 84 11.87 0.99 -16.24
CA ALA A 84 11.35 1.03 -14.87
C ALA A 84 11.05 -0.37 -14.33
N MET A 85 10.45 -1.24 -15.14
CA MET A 85 10.13 -2.61 -14.75
C MET A 85 11.39 -3.45 -14.45
N ILE A 86 12.41 -3.35 -15.29
CA ILE A 86 13.71 -3.99 -15.04
C ILE A 86 14.34 -3.45 -13.76
N PHE A 87 14.31 -2.13 -13.56
CA PHE A 87 14.83 -1.50 -12.35
C PHE A 87 14.12 -2.01 -11.09
N PHE A 88 12.77 -2.08 -11.09
CA PHE A 88 12.01 -2.60 -9.96
C PHE A 88 12.28 -4.08 -9.69
N LEU A 89 12.39 -4.90 -10.73
CA LEU A 89 12.74 -6.32 -10.58
C LEU A 89 14.13 -6.50 -9.97
N CYS A 90 15.12 -5.75 -10.45
CA CYS A 90 16.48 -5.79 -9.91
C CYS A 90 16.53 -5.33 -8.45
N THR A 91 15.89 -4.21 -8.13
CA THR A 91 15.88 -3.68 -6.76
C THR A 91 15.13 -4.60 -5.80
N THR A 92 14.02 -5.22 -6.23
CA THR A 92 13.28 -6.19 -5.42
C THR A 92 14.11 -7.45 -5.18
N ALA A 93 14.78 -7.96 -6.21
CA ALA A 93 15.67 -9.12 -6.06
C ALA A 93 16.81 -8.82 -5.09
N LEU A 94 17.46 -7.66 -5.23
CA LEU A 94 18.53 -7.24 -4.31
C LEU A 94 18.03 -7.07 -2.87
N ALA A 95 16.88 -6.45 -2.69
CA ALA A 95 16.25 -6.26 -1.37
C ALA A 95 15.89 -7.62 -0.74
N SER A 96 15.35 -8.55 -1.50
CA SER A 96 15.01 -9.90 -1.04
C SER A 96 16.26 -10.68 -0.64
N LEU A 97 17.33 -10.62 -1.44
CA LEU A 97 18.61 -11.23 -1.10
C LEU A 97 19.20 -10.63 0.18
N ALA A 98 19.19 -9.30 0.32
CA ALA A 98 19.64 -8.63 1.53
C ALA A 98 18.81 -9.06 2.74
N GLY A 99 17.47 -9.13 2.60
CA GLY A 99 16.56 -9.59 3.66
C GLY A 99 16.79 -11.04 4.09
N LEU A 100 17.31 -11.89 3.22
CA LEU A 100 17.67 -13.28 3.56
C LEU A 100 19.08 -13.40 4.16
N ILE A 101 20.03 -12.64 3.64
CA ILE A 101 21.45 -12.75 4.02
C ILE A 101 21.71 -12.05 5.35
N ILE A 102 21.18 -10.83 5.55
CA ILE A 102 21.47 -10.04 6.74
C ILE A 102 21.02 -10.73 8.03
N PRO A 103 19.78 -11.23 8.18
CA PRO A 103 19.36 -11.92 9.39
C PRO A 103 20.18 -13.17 9.68
N ARG A 104 20.63 -13.87 8.63
CA ARG A 104 21.46 -15.06 8.78
C ARG A 104 22.88 -14.75 9.23
N LEU A 105 23.46 -13.63 8.78
CA LEU A 105 24.78 -13.16 9.19
C LEU A 105 24.82 -12.67 10.65
N ILE A 106 23.72 -12.05 11.10
CA ILE A 106 23.60 -11.48 12.46
C ILE A 106 23.07 -12.53 13.45
N HIS A 107 22.77 -13.77 12.99
CA HIS A 107 22.15 -14.84 13.80
C HIS A 107 20.86 -14.36 14.48
N LEU A 108 20.07 -13.56 13.76
CA LEU A 108 18.84 -12.99 14.28
C LEU A 108 17.82 -14.11 14.54
N GLY A 109 17.47 -14.31 15.81
CA GLY A 109 16.52 -15.36 16.23
C GLY A 109 17.18 -16.60 16.83
N GLU A 110 18.52 -16.73 16.88
CA GLU A 110 19.16 -17.78 17.63
C GLU A 110 18.90 -17.58 19.14
N GLY A 111 18.27 -18.57 19.75
CA GLY A 111 17.94 -18.54 21.18
C GLY A 111 16.51 -18.09 21.52
N VAL A 112 15.73 -17.63 20.57
CA VAL A 112 14.31 -17.38 20.79
C VAL A 112 13.56 -18.70 20.67
N LYS A 113 13.26 -19.32 21.81
CA LYS A 113 12.30 -20.42 21.86
C LYS A 113 10.91 -19.80 21.66
N PHE A 114 10.43 -19.79 20.44
CA PHE A 114 9.00 -19.64 20.23
C PHE A 114 8.36 -20.90 20.82
N GLU A 115 7.73 -20.80 21.97
CA GLU A 115 6.65 -21.72 22.27
C GLU A 115 5.64 -21.50 21.16
N MET A 116 5.69 -22.40 20.17
CA MET A 116 4.60 -22.48 19.21
C MET A 116 3.37 -22.80 20.05
N ALA A 117 2.62 -21.76 20.43
CA ALA A 117 1.22 -21.98 20.66
C ALA A 117 0.76 -22.71 19.41
N THR A 118 0.32 -23.94 19.57
CA THR A 118 -0.35 -24.74 18.55
C THR A 118 -1.72 -24.13 18.28
N SER A 119 -1.75 -22.87 17.99
CA SER A 119 -2.84 -22.28 17.24
C SER A 119 -2.67 -22.85 15.84
N ASP A 120 -3.64 -23.60 15.37
CA ASP A 120 -3.77 -24.03 14.00
C ASP A 120 -3.34 -22.90 13.07
N ILE A 121 -2.07 -22.86 12.73
CA ILE A 121 -1.63 -22.14 11.55
C ILE A 121 -2.22 -22.97 10.44
N GLN A 122 -3.48 -22.68 10.10
CA GLN A 122 -4.01 -23.13 8.82
C GLN A 122 -3.02 -22.59 7.81
N ALA A 123 -2.15 -23.49 7.35
CA ALA A 123 -1.26 -23.21 6.24
C ALA A 123 -2.21 -22.67 5.16
N THR A 124 -2.20 -21.36 4.96
CA THR A 124 -2.94 -20.76 3.86
C THR A 124 -2.42 -21.50 2.64
N GLU A 125 -3.27 -22.36 2.09
CA GLU A 125 -2.93 -23.14 0.90
C GLU A 125 -2.28 -22.16 -0.05
N MET A 126 -1.03 -22.43 -0.46
CA MET A 126 -0.33 -21.60 -1.43
C MET A 126 -1.24 -21.56 -2.65
N THR A 127 -2.00 -20.47 -2.78
CA THR A 127 -2.84 -20.25 -3.94
C THR A 127 -1.95 -20.46 -5.15
N SER A 128 -2.32 -21.42 -5.99
CA SER A 128 -1.58 -21.73 -7.21
C SER A 128 -1.31 -20.43 -7.96
N ILE A 129 -0.12 -20.26 -8.52
CA ILE A 129 0.22 -19.09 -9.35
C ILE A 129 -0.87 -18.88 -10.42
N LEU A 130 -1.45 -19.98 -10.94
CA LEU A 130 -2.54 -19.95 -11.89
C LEU A 130 -3.83 -19.35 -11.30
N ASP A 131 -4.15 -19.64 -10.04
CA ASP A 131 -5.33 -19.08 -9.38
C ASP A 131 -5.12 -17.60 -9.04
N THR A 132 -3.89 -17.22 -8.70
CA THR A 132 -3.53 -15.81 -8.55
C THR A 132 -3.72 -15.06 -9.85
N ILE A 133 -3.25 -15.59 -10.99
CA ILE A 133 -3.40 -14.97 -12.32
C ILE A 133 -4.89 -14.88 -12.71
N LYS A 134 -5.69 -15.93 -12.49
CA LYS A 134 -7.13 -15.89 -12.75
C LYS A 134 -7.84 -14.82 -11.92
N ASN A 135 -7.45 -14.69 -10.65
CA ASN A 135 -8.03 -13.72 -9.73
C ASN A 135 -7.53 -12.28 -9.94
N LEU A 136 -6.53 -12.07 -10.81
CA LEU A 136 -6.06 -10.73 -11.17
C LEU A 136 -7.13 -9.91 -11.91
N ILE A 137 -7.92 -10.58 -12.76
CA ILE A 137 -8.97 -9.92 -13.53
C ILE A 137 -10.25 -9.93 -12.69
N PRO A 138 -10.76 -8.78 -12.25
CA PRO A 138 -11.96 -8.73 -11.44
C PRO A 138 -13.19 -9.13 -12.28
N SER A 139 -13.95 -10.11 -11.81
CA SER A 139 -15.27 -10.41 -12.39
C SER A 139 -16.28 -9.28 -12.11
N ASN A 140 -16.08 -8.56 -11.01
CA ASN A 140 -16.87 -7.38 -10.63
C ASN A 140 -15.94 -6.30 -10.08
N PRO A 141 -15.68 -5.22 -10.85
CA PRO A 141 -14.82 -4.13 -10.41
C PRO A 141 -15.31 -3.46 -9.12
N VAL A 142 -16.63 -3.27 -8.99
CA VAL A 142 -17.21 -2.64 -7.80
C VAL A 142 -16.97 -3.48 -6.55
N ALA A 143 -17.07 -4.79 -6.67
CA ALA A 143 -16.74 -5.69 -5.58
C ALA A 143 -15.24 -5.66 -5.23
N ALA A 144 -14.36 -5.47 -6.21
CA ALA A 144 -12.93 -5.32 -5.97
C ALA A 144 -12.63 -4.07 -5.11
N PHE A 145 -13.31 -2.95 -5.39
CA PHE A 145 -13.22 -1.74 -4.57
C PHE A 145 -13.78 -1.97 -3.16
N ALA A 146 -14.96 -2.57 -3.04
CA ALA A 146 -15.64 -2.80 -1.78
C ALA A 146 -14.86 -3.74 -0.85
N ASN A 147 -14.24 -4.77 -1.42
CA ASN A 147 -13.45 -5.77 -0.69
C ASN A 147 -12.00 -5.32 -0.45
N GLY A 148 -11.60 -4.15 -0.94
CA GLY A 148 -10.24 -3.65 -0.77
C GLY A 148 -9.17 -4.44 -1.53
N ASN A 149 -9.54 -5.12 -2.62
CA ASN A 149 -8.60 -5.89 -3.42
C ASN A 149 -7.81 -4.98 -4.37
N MET A 150 -6.71 -4.41 -3.82
CA MET A 150 -5.90 -3.43 -4.52
C MET A 150 -5.37 -3.94 -5.88
N LEU A 151 -4.98 -5.22 -5.93
CA LEU A 151 -4.42 -5.81 -7.14
C LEU A 151 -5.44 -5.83 -8.29
N GLN A 152 -6.68 -6.22 -8.00
CA GLN A 152 -7.77 -6.20 -8.98
C GLN A 152 -8.13 -4.77 -9.41
N VAL A 153 -8.12 -3.82 -8.47
CA VAL A 153 -8.36 -2.40 -8.77
C VAL A 153 -7.28 -1.84 -9.70
N LEU A 154 -6.01 -2.20 -9.48
CA LEU A 154 -4.89 -1.82 -10.35
C LEU A 154 -5.07 -2.35 -11.77
N VAL A 155 -5.38 -3.63 -11.91
CA VAL A 155 -5.59 -4.26 -13.23
C VAL A 155 -6.77 -3.60 -13.95
N PHE A 156 -7.86 -3.36 -13.25
CA PHE A 156 -9.02 -2.66 -13.83
C PHE A 156 -8.67 -1.23 -14.26
N ALA A 157 -7.91 -0.48 -13.43
CA ALA A 157 -7.46 0.87 -13.77
C ALA A 157 -6.59 0.90 -15.03
N VAL A 158 -5.71 -0.10 -15.20
CA VAL A 158 -4.87 -0.26 -16.39
C VAL A 158 -5.73 -0.48 -17.63
N ILE A 159 -6.71 -1.40 -17.58
CA ILE A 159 -7.61 -1.68 -18.69
C ILE A 159 -8.39 -0.41 -19.10
N VAL A 160 -8.98 0.29 -18.12
CA VAL A 160 -9.72 1.53 -18.35
C VAL A 160 -8.79 2.63 -18.91
N GLY A 161 -7.58 2.76 -18.36
CA GLY A 161 -6.61 3.72 -18.85
C GLY A 161 -6.25 3.51 -20.32
N PHE A 162 -6.05 2.27 -20.75
CA PHE A 162 -5.77 1.94 -22.16
C PHE A 162 -6.95 2.22 -23.07
N THR A 163 -8.18 1.98 -22.63
CA THR A 163 -9.38 2.29 -23.45
C THR A 163 -9.61 3.78 -23.65
N LEU A 164 -9.11 4.62 -22.75
CA LEU A 164 -9.25 6.07 -22.83
C LEU A 164 -8.18 6.76 -23.70
N ILE A 165 -7.09 6.09 -24.09
CA ILE A 165 -6.03 6.66 -24.92
C ILE A 165 -6.56 7.20 -26.27
N PRO A 166 -7.41 6.49 -27.05
CA PRO A 166 -7.96 7.00 -28.29
C PRO A 166 -8.79 8.27 -28.10
N SER A 167 -9.59 8.32 -27.05
CA SER A 167 -10.47 9.45 -26.74
C SER A 167 -9.69 10.74 -26.37
N ALA A 168 -8.55 10.60 -25.71
CA ALA A 168 -7.69 11.74 -25.36
C ALA A 168 -7.02 12.39 -26.59
N LYS A 169 -6.85 11.65 -27.69
CA LYS A 169 -6.34 12.21 -28.98
C LYS A 169 -7.38 13.04 -29.70
N ILE A 170 -8.65 12.66 -29.63
CA ILE A 170 -9.74 13.37 -30.28
C ILE A 170 -9.99 14.73 -29.60
N GLY A 171 -9.95 14.77 -28.27
CA GLY A 171 -10.15 16.01 -27.51
C GLY A 171 -9.07 17.08 -27.73
N ARG A 172 -7.83 16.70 -28.04
CA ARG A 172 -6.72 17.62 -28.33
C ARG A 172 -6.71 18.16 -29.76
N ALA A 173 -7.47 17.57 -30.66
CA ALA A 173 -7.58 18.04 -32.06
C ALA A 173 -8.61 19.16 -32.21
N HIS A 174 -9.40 19.46 -31.19
CA HIS A 174 -10.45 20.48 -31.21
C HIS A 174 -10.16 21.73 -30.34
N VAL A 175 -8.94 21.86 -29.82
CA VAL A 175 -8.44 23.06 -29.13
C VAL A 175 -7.23 23.60 -29.88
#